data_c8788a266a844114392c7961aa3c86cd
#
_entry.id   c8788a266a844114392c7961aa3c86cd
#
_cell.length_a   1.000
_cell.length_b   1.000
_cell.length_c   1.000
_cell.angle_alpha   90.00
_cell.angle_beta   90.00
_cell.angle_gamma   90.00
#
_symmetry.space_group_name_H-M   'P 1'
#
loop_
_entity.id
_entity.type
_entity.pdbx_description
1 polymer ?
#
loop_
_entity_poly.entity_id
_entity_poly.type
_entity_poly.pdbx_seq_one_letter_code
_entity_poly.pdbx_strand_id
1 'polypeptide(L)'
;MEKMIVTEYGRPIMMQKVKEFTQRTMFLADERVIPYAVFALLDSGELVNVGNFDDLDTAEIAQIILDIFTEDKKAVFDVNLEVFGIKKFLEMLRYVSADSETLYQTLVSDLKRQLKSGELDVSFT
;
A
#
# COMPACT_ATOMS: atom_id res chain seq x y z
N MET A 1 -3.84 -13.47 -18.53
CA MET A 1 -2.61 -13.45 -17.70
C MET A 1 -3.01 -13.28 -16.24
N GLU A 2 -2.51 -14.15 -15.39
CA GLU A 2 -2.80 -14.10 -13.97
C GLU A 2 -1.99 -13.00 -13.30
N LYS A 3 -2.65 -12.19 -12.47
CA LYS A 3 -1.97 -11.16 -11.67
C LYS A 3 -1.54 -11.74 -10.35
N MET A 4 -0.39 -11.29 -9.86
CA MET A 4 0.21 -11.80 -8.63
C MET A 4 0.73 -10.65 -7.78
N ILE A 5 0.53 -10.75 -6.47
CA ILE A 5 1.14 -9.87 -5.49
C ILE A 5 2.26 -10.65 -4.82
N VAL A 6 3.45 -10.05 -4.74
CA VAL A 6 4.54 -10.58 -3.92
C VAL A 6 4.56 -9.76 -2.64
N THR A 7 4.28 -10.41 -1.51
CA THR A 7 4.19 -9.73 -0.22
C THR A 7 5.55 -9.23 0.26
N GLU A 8 5.54 -8.43 1.34
CA GLU A 8 6.77 -7.92 1.96
C GLU A 8 7.76 -9.05 2.29
N TYR A 9 7.25 -10.24 2.60
CA TYR A 9 8.06 -11.40 2.97
C TYR A 9 8.34 -12.35 1.81
N GLY A 10 8.02 -11.94 0.58
CA GLY A 10 8.30 -12.73 -0.61
C GLY A 10 7.27 -13.80 -0.94
N ARG A 11 6.14 -13.85 -0.22
CA ARG A 11 5.08 -14.81 -0.52
C ARG A 11 4.26 -14.35 -1.72
N PRO A 12 4.12 -15.16 -2.77
CA PRO A 12 3.23 -14.82 -3.88
C PRO A 12 1.77 -15.10 -3.54
N ILE A 13 0.89 -14.19 -3.94
CA ILE A 13 -0.57 -14.36 -3.80
C ILE A 13 -1.20 -14.10 -5.16
N MET A 14 -1.98 -15.05 -5.64
CA MET A 14 -2.71 -14.86 -6.89
C MET A 14 -3.87 -13.90 -6.67
N MET A 15 -3.92 -12.83 -7.46
CA MET A 15 -4.90 -11.76 -7.33
C MET A 15 -6.34 -12.26 -7.44
N GLN A 16 -6.57 -13.27 -8.27
CA GLN A 16 -7.90 -13.87 -8.46
C GLN A 16 -8.45 -14.53 -7.21
N LYS A 17 -7.59 -14.84 -6.23
CA LYS A 17 -8.00 -15.45 -4.97
C LYS A 17 -8.25 -14.43 -3.87
N VAL A 18 -7.98 -13.15 -4.13
CA VAL A 18 -8.14 -12.09 -3.15
C VAL A 18 -9.57 -11.57 -3.20
N LYS A 19 -10.24 -11.60 -2.06
CA LYS A 19 -11.58 -11.05 -1.90
C LYS A 19 -11.54 -9.56 -1.61
N GLU A 20 -10.65 -9.14 -0.70
CA GLU A 20 -10.48 -7.74 -0.35
C GLU A 20 -9.15 -7.53 0.38
N PHE A 21 -8.73 -6.26 0.44
CA PHE A 21 -7.60 -5.84 1.28
C PHE A 21 -8.14 -5.12 2.50
N THR A 22 -7.52 -5.35 3.66
CA THR A 22 -7.93 -4.73 4.91
C THR A 22 -6.71 -4.27 5.70
N GLN A 23 -6.87 -3.18 6.44
CA GLN A 23 -5.83 -2.65 7.31
C GLN A 23 -6.17 -2.99 8.75
N ARG A 24 -5.18 -3.48 9.50
CA ARG A 24 -5.38 -3.90 10.88
C ARG A 24 -4.16 -3.55 11.72
N THR A 25 -4.37 -3.38 13.02
CA THR A 25 -3.30 -3.34 14.01
C THR A 25 -2.91 -4.77 14.38
N MET A 26 -1.63 -5.07 14.30
CA MET A 26 -1.13 -6.41 14.62
C MET A 26 -0.33 -6.38 15.91
N PHE A 27 -0.66 -7.30 16.84
CA PHE A 27 0.03 -7.45 18.12
C PHE A 27 0.89 -8.70 18.07
N LEU A 28 2.19 -8.52 18.34
CA LEU A 28 3.14 -9.61 18.33
C LEU A 28 3.32 -10.20 19.72
N ALA A 29 3.79 -11.44 19.79
CA ALA A 29 3.98 -12.17 21.05
C ALA A 29 5.00 -11.52 21.98
N ASP A 30 5.94 -10.74 21.44
CA ASP A 30 6.97 -10.01 22.20
C ASP A 30 6.52 -8.60 22.62
N GLU A 31 5.22 -8.36 22.65
CA GLU A 31 4.58 -7.10 23.03
C GLU A 31 4.77 -5.95 22.04
N ARG A 32 5.45 -6.18 20.92
CA ARG A 32 5.53 -5.18 19.85
C ARG A 32 4.18 -5.03 19.16
N VAL A 33 3.90 -3.80 18.71
CA VAL A 33 2.67 -3.49 18.00
C VAL A 33 3.03 -2.97 16.62
N ILE A 34 2.39 -3.55 15.59
CA ILE A 34 2.47 -3.02 14.24
C ILE A 34 1.14 -2.33 13.97
N PRO A 35 1.11 -0.98 13.98
CA PRO A 35 -0.15 -0.26 13.96
C PRO A 35 -0.87 -0.33 12.62
N TYR A 36 -0.12 -0.45 11.53
CA TYR A 36 -0.70 -0.39 10.20
C TYR A 36 -0.21 -1.56 9.35
N ALA A 37 -0.88 -2.71 9.50
CA ALA A 37 -0.61 -3.89 8.68
C ALA A 37 -1.71 -4.03 7.64
N VAL A 38 -1.33 -4.30 6.40
CA VAL A 38 -2.27 -4.55 5.31
C VAL A 38 -2.34 -6.05 5.06
N PHE A 39 -3.56 -6.57 5.02
CA PHE A 39 -3.83 -7.99 4.81
C PHE A 39 -4.69 -8.19 3.56
N ALA A 40 -4.45 -9.29 2.88
CA ALA A 40 -5.35 -9.78 1.83
C ALA A 40 -6.24 -10.86 2.44
N LEU A 41 -7.55 -10.68 2.34
CA LEU A 41 -8.51 -11.71 2.70
C LEU A 41 -8.74 -12.55 1.46
N LEU A 42 -8.42 -13.84 1.54
CA LEU A 42 -8.60 -14.75 0.42
C LEU A 42 -10.01 -15.35 0.44
N ASP A 43 -10.43 -15.88 -0.71
CA ASP A 43 -11.73 -16.53 -0.84
C ASP A 43 -11.89 -17.72 0.14
N SER A 44 -10.77 -18.34 0.52
CA SER A 44 -10.74 -19.42 1.50
C SER A 44 -11.02 -18.98 2.94
N GLY A 45 -11.02 -17.66 3.19
CA GLY A 45 -11.11 -17.10 4.54
C GLY A 45 -9.76 -16.84 5.19
N GLU A 46 -8.65 -17.27 4.57
CA GLU A 46 -7.31 -17.00 5.08
C GLU A 46 -6.97 -15.52 4.96
N LEU A 47 -6.35 -14.96 6.02
CA LEU A 47 -5.78 -13.62 6.01
C LEU A 47 -4.27 -13.75 5.81
N VAL A 48 -3.77 -13.13 4.74
CA VAL A 48 -2.33 -13.13 4.44
C VAL A 48 -1.79 -11.72 4.61
N ASN A 49 -0.75 -11.57 5.42
CA ASN A 49 -0.11 -10.28 5.60
C ASN A 49 0.60 -9.87 4.29
N VAL A 50 0.20 -8.72 3.75
CA VAL A 50 0.77 -8.18 2.52
C VAL A 50 1.99 -7.31 2.84
N GLY A 51 1.88 -6.49 3.88
CA GLY A 51 2.97 -5.63 4.31
C GLY A 51 2.66 -4.94 5.63
N ASN A 52 3.71 -4.55 6.33
CA ASN A 52 3.64 -3.87 7.62
C ASN A 52 4.20 -2.46 7.47
N PHE A 53 3.49 -1.47 7.99
CA PHE A 53 3.86 -0.07 7.81
C PHE A 53 3.93 0.64 9.16
N ASP A 54 4.86 1.60 9.25
CA ASP A 54 5.07 2.38 10.46
C ASP A 54 4.17 3.62 10.51
N ASP A 55 3.70 4.08 9.36
CA ASP A 55 2.86 5.26 9.29
C ASP A 55 1.60 5.00 8.47
N LEU A 56 0.54 5.72 8.85
CA LEU A 56 -0.79 5.57 8.23
C LEU A 56 -0.79 6.00 6.77
N ASP A 57 -0.07 7.04 6.43
CA ASP A 57 -0.08 7.56 5.06
C ASP A 57 0.48 6.55 4.07
N THR A 58 1.60 5.91 4.41
CA THR A 58 2.19 4.87 3.57
C THR A 58 1.23 3.69 3.42
N ALA A 59 0.60 3.26 4.51
CA ALA A 59 -0.35 2.14 4.49
C ALA A 59 -1.57 2.45 3.61
N GLU A 60 -2.14 3.64 3.74
CA GLU A 60 -3.31 4.04 2.96
C GLU A 60 -2.98 4.16 1.47
N ILE A 61 -1.85 4.77 1.14
CA ILE A 61 -1.42 4.90 -0.26
C ILE A 61 -1.14 3.53 -0.85
N ALA A 62 -0.48 2.65 -0.11
CA ALA A 62 -0.23 1.28 -0.58
C ALA A 62 -1.53 0.54 -0.88
N GLN A 63 -2.54 0.69 -0.02
CA GLN A 63 -3.83 0.05 -0.23
C GLN A 63 -4.55 0.62 -1.45
N ILE A 64 -4.51 1.94 -1.64
CA ILE A 64 -5.09 2.58 -2.83
C ILE A 64 -4.41 2.04 -4.10
N ILE A 65 -3.09 1.94 -4.10
CA ILE A 65 -2.34 1.45 -5.27
C ILE A 65 -2.64 -0.03 -5.53
N LEU A 66 -2.81 -0.84 -4.49
CA LEU A 66 -3.23 -2.23 -4.65
C LEU A 66 -4.60 -2.34 -5.33
N ASP A 67 -5.54 -1.47 -4.94
CA ASP A 67 -6.86 -1.43 -5.58
C ASP A 67 -6.75 -1.02 -7.05
N ILE A 68 -5.89 -0.06 -7.38
CA ILE A 68 -5.64 0.34 -8.76
C ILE A 68 -5.00 -0.82 -9.55
N PHE A 69 -4.09 -1.56 -8.92
CA PHE A 69 -3.43 -2.70 -9.56
C PHE A 69 -4.42 -3.75 -10.05
N THR A 70 -5.58 -3.88 -9.40
CA THR A 70 -6.58 -4.86 -9.83
C THR A 70 -7.05 -4.60 -11.27
N GLU A 71 -6.99 -3.35 -11.71
CA GLU A 71 -7.43 -2.94 -13.05
C GLU A 71 -6.26 -2.73 -14.02
N ASP A 72 -5.04 -2.80 -13.54
CA ASP A 72 -3.86 -2.62 -14.36
C ASP A 72 -3.54 -3.88 -15.17
N LYS A 73 -2.84 -3.71 -16.27
CA LYS A 73 -2.45 -4.83 -17.15
C LYS A 73 -1.20 -5.56 -16.68
N LYS A 74 -0.50 -5.02 -15.68
CA LYS A 74 0.70 -5.65 -15.15
C LYS A 74 0.38 -6.97 -14.46
N ALA A 75 1.33 -7.90 -14.56
CA ALA A 75 1.14 -9.23 -14.00
C ALA A 75 1.62 -9.36 -12.54
N VAL A 76 2.56 -8.52 -12.11
CA VAL A 76 3.17 -8.65 -10.79
C VAL A 76 3.22 -7.30 -10.07
N PHE A 77 2.77 -7.30 -8.82
CA PHE A 77 2.90 -6.18 -7.88
C PHE A 77 3.85 -6.62 -6.77
N ASP A 78 5.07 -6.09 -6.77
CA ASP A 78 6.05 -6.36 -5.73
C ASP A 78 5.90 -5.31 -4.63
N VAL A 79 5.43 -5.73 -3.46
CA VAL A 79 5.13 -4.82 -2.35
C VAL A 79 6.35 -4.02 -1.94
N ASN A 80 7.52 -4.67 -1.81
CA ASN A 80 8.72 -3.97 -1.39
C ASN A 80 9.14 -2.88 -2.36
N LEU A 81 9.06 -3.17 -3.66
CA LEU A 81 9.42 -2.21 -4.69
C LEU A 81 8.46 -1.02 -4.72
N GLU A 82 7.16 -1.29 -4.66
CA GLU A 82 6.15 -0.22 -4.70
C GLU A 82 6.18 0.64 -3.43
N VAL A 83 6.37 0.03 -2.27
CA VAL A 83 6.47 0.75 -0.99
C VAL A 83 7.73 1.64 -0.97
N PHE A 84 8.83 1.16 -1.54
CA PHE A 84 10.03 1.98 -1.67
C PHE A 84 9.73 3.26 -2.45
N GLY A 85 9.01 3.14 -3.57
CA GLY A 85 8.60 4.30 -4.37
C GLY A 85 7.69 5.25 -3.61
N ILE A 86 6.72 4.71 -2.87
CA ILE A 86 5.81 5.52 -2.04
C ILE A 86 6.59 6.32 -1.00
N LYS A 87 7.51 5.67 -0.28
CA LYS A 87 8.30 6.32 0.75
C LYS A 87 9.17 7.44 0.18
N LYS A 88 9.78 7.21 -1.00
CA LYS A 88 10.56 8.24 -1.67
C LYS A 88 9.72 9.43 -2.08
N PHE A 89 8.51 9.19 -2.56
CA PHE A 89 7.59 10.26 -2.93
C PHE A 89 7.17 11.07 -1.70
N LEU A 90 6.86 10.40 -0.59
CA LEU A 90 6.50 11.09 0.65
C LEU A 90 7.66 11.92 1.21
N GLU A 91 8.90 11.42 1.11
CA GLU A 91 10.09 12.21 1.49
C GLU A 91 10.19 13.48 0.65
N MET A 92 9.91 13.38 -0.65
CA MET A 92 9.90 14.54 -1.53
C MET A 92 8.84 15.56 -1.11
N LEU A 93 7.64 15.09 -0.74
CA LEU A 93 6.59 15.97 -0.26
C LEU A 93 7.00 16.67 1.05
N ARG A 94 7.69 15.96 1.95
CA ARG A 94 8.24 16.58 3.18
C ARG A 94 9.21 17.69 2.85
N TYR A 95 10.09 17.45 1.90
CA TYR A 95 11.07 18.45 1.48
C TYR A 95 10.36 19.69 0.89
N VAL A 96 9.39 19.49 0.00
CA VAL A 96 8.65 20.56 -0.65
C VAL A 96 7.82 21.36 0.37
N SER A 97 7.31 20.71 1.40
CA SER A 97 6.50 21.35 2.44
C SER A 97 7.33 22.16 3.43
N ALA A 98 8.66 22.14 3.34
CA ALA A 98 9.58 22.86 4.22
C ALA A 98 9.25 22.65 5.71
N ASP A 99 9.00 21.39 6.09
CA ASP A 99 8.66 20.94 7.45
C ASP A 99 7.34 21.50 8.00
N SER A 100 6.51 22.12 7.16
CA SER A 100 5.16 22.52 7.56
C SER A 100 4.26 21.29 7.58
N GLU A 101 3.84 20.85 8.77
CA GLU A 101 2.97 19.69 8.92
C GLU A 101 1.62 19.90 8.22
N THR A 102 1.05 21.11 8.33
CA THR A 102 -0.21 21.44 7.66
C THR A 102 -0.09 21.33 6.15
N LEU A 103 0.97 21.88 5.57
CA LEU A 103 1.18 21.79 4.13
C LEU A 103 1.42 20.36 3.69
N TYR A 104 2.23 19.61 4.44
CA TYR A 104 2.48 18.20 4.16
C TYR A 104 1.18 17.40 4.13
N GLN A 105 0.34 17.54 5.15
CA GLN A 105 -0.93 16.81 5.21
C GLN A 105 -1.88 17.21 4.08
N THR A 106 -1.87 18.47 3.68
CA THR A 106 -2.65 18.94 2.52
C THR A 106 -2.17 18.25 1.24
N LEU A 107 -0.86 18.20 1.02
CA LEU A 107 -0.28 17.54 -0.16
C LEU A 107 -0.57 16.04 -0.19
N VAL A 108 -0.45 15.37 0.96
CA VAL A 108 -0.72 13.93 1.06
C VAL A 108 -2.19 13.64 0.82
N SER A 109 -3.09 14.43 1.40
CA SER A 109 -4.53 14.27 1.19
C SER A 109 -4.90 14.45 -0.28
N ASP A 110 -4.31 15.46 -0.93
CA ASP A 110 -4.53 15.71 -2.34
C ASP A 110 -4.01 14.55 -3.22
N LEU A 111 -2.84 14.01 -2.87
CA LEU A 111 -2.28 12.84 -3.55
C LEU A 111 -3.24 11.63 -3.47
N LYS A 112 -3.74 11.33 -2.27
CA LYS A 112 -4.69 10.24 -2.08
C LYS A 112 -5.95 10.45 -2.91
N ARG A 113 -6.48 11.67 -2.93
CA ARG A 113 -7.65 12.01 -3.72
C ARG A 113 -7.41 11.82 -5.21
N GLN A 114 -6.28 12.29 -5.71
CA GLN A 114 -5.93 12.17 -7.14
C GLN A 114 -5.74 10.71 -7.56
N LEU A 115 -5.15 9.90 -6.69
CA LEU A 115 -5.00 8.47 -6.96
C LEU A 115 -6.36 7.77 -7.05
N LYS A 116 -7.26 8.07 -6.11
CA LYS A 116 -8.60 7.46 -6.09
C LYS A 116 -9.45 7.87 -7.27
N SER A 117 -9.31 9.11 -7.74
CA SER A 117 -10.13 9.65 -8.84
C SER A 117 -9.58 9.29 -10.23
N GLY A 118 -8.36 8.74 -10.30
CA GLY A 118 -7.71 8.46 -11.57
C GLY A 118 -7.09 9.68 -12.24
N GLU A 119 -7.06 10.82 -11.58
CA GLU A 119 -6.42 12.04 -12.11
C GLU A 119 -4.91 11.90 -12.20
N LEU A 120 -4.33 11.04 -11.38
CA LEU A 120 -2.90 10.78 -11.35
C LEU A 120 -2.64 9.35 -11.83
N ASP A 121 -1.91 9.21 -12.93
CA ASP A 121 -1.54 7.90 -13.45
C ASP A 121 -0.48 7.26 -12.55
N VAL A 122 -0.72 5.99 -12.21
CA VAL A 122 0.24 5.20 -11.46
C VAL A 122 0.99 4.32 -12.46
N SER A 123 2.32 4.49 -12.49
CA SER A 123 3.18 3.65 -13.32
C SER A 123 3.79 2.56 -12.46
N PHE A 124 3.37 1.32 -12.69
CA PHE A 124 3.98 0.17 -12.02
C PHE A 124 5.19 -0.28 -12.83
N THR A 125 6.34 -0.32 -12.22
CA THR A 125 7.59 -0.69 -12.91
C THR A 125 8.02 -2.11 -12.63
#